data_1268d1f0e900b3fa773f22948550ca52
#
_entry.id   1268d1f0e900b3fa773f22948550ca52
#
_cell.length_a   1.000
_cell.length_b   1.000
_cell.length_c   1.000
_cell.angle_alpha   90.00
_cell.angle_beta   90.00
_cell.angle_gamma   90.00
#
_symmetry.space_group_name_H-M   'P 1'
#
loop_
_entity.id
_entity.type
_entity.pdbx_description
1 polymer ?
#
loop_
_entity_poly.entity_id
_entity_poly.type
_entity_poly.pdbx_seq_one_letter_code
_entity_poly.pdbx_strand_id
1 'polypeptide(L)'
;MTIIKYNKAIKNSMRHLHTCLLALALILITTCCKAQLNPYQAVYYQNRYMNNPAMGGFDKGLNINLGYQQQWSSFPGAPKSQLLTAEYQATDKVGVGLNINDNQSGIFRQTRVTGSYAYHLPVGGQNQKLNFGLSLGINDSRLNYNAINGDLSDIKIQQYNQQKPNVDGDLGLSYTSNSLFIEGVLPNLNTNIFNRGGQRPDIDRTVFFAAVSYKFNLNGETGAFSFEPLAAFREIKGFTDIFDAGVNFKLNDYHLDLQTIYHSNDNFGFGVVFDQSNYAINFDYNVYTGQITSYTNGAFEIGLKLKLFNK
;
A
#
# COMPACT_ATOMS: atom_id res chain seq x y z
N MET A 1 -63.73 -33.72 -6.97
CA MET A 1 -62.95 -32.83 -7.91
C MET A 1 -62.22 -31.67 -7.24
N THR A 2 -62.66 -31.21 -6.09
CA THR A 2 -62.12 -30.03 -5.35
C THR A 2 -60.77 -30.28 -4.66
N ILE A 3 -60.51 -31.47 -4.09
CA ILE A 3 -59.31 -31.85 -3.36
C ILE A 3 -58.06 -31.91 -4.29
N ILE A 4 -58.23 -32.37 -5.54
CA ILE A 4 -57.13 -32.48 -6.51
C ILE A 4 -56.66 -31.09 -6.97
N LYS A 5 -57.56 -30.11 -7.11
CA LYS A 5 -57.22 -28.73 -7.43
C LYS A 5 -56.45 -28.06 -6.29
N TYR A 6 -56.80 -28.33 -5.04
CA TYR A 6 -56.16 -27.75 -3.85
C TYR A 6 -54.72 -28.24 -3.70
N ASN A 7 -54.48 -29.56 -3.86
CA ASN A 7 -53.14 -30.14 -3.80
C ASN A 7 -52.23 -29.64 -4.94
N LYS A 8 -52.78 -29.37 -6.14
CA LYS A 8 -52.00 -28.80 -7.25
C LYS A 8 -51.63 -27.35 -7.02
N ALA A 9 -52.50 -26.56 -6.37
CA ALA A 9 -52.22 -25.17 -6.00
C ALA A 9 -51.12 -25.08 -4.94
N ILE A 10 -51.14 -25.93 -3.88
CA ILE A 10 -50.12 -26.00 -2.86
C ILE A 10 -48.76 -26.41 -3.46
N LYS A 11 -48.75 -27.41 -4.35
CA LYS A 11 -47.53 -27.87 -5.01
C LYS A 11 -46.91 -26.81 -5.92
N ASN A 12 -47.72 -26.01 -6.59
CA ASN A 12 -47.25 -24.89 -7.38
C ASN A 12 -46.69 -23.72 -6.50
N SER A 13 -47.40 -23.40 -5.41
CA SER A 13 -46.94 -22.39 -4.46
C SER A 13 -45.59 -22.77 -3.82
N MET A 14 -45.40 -24.03 -3.44
CA MET A 14 -44.13 -24.54 -2.92
C MET A 14 -43.00 -24.48 -3.98
N ARG A 15 -43.31 -24.79 -5.25
CA ARG A 15 -42.31 -24.62 -6.34
C ARG A 15 -41.87 -23.19 -6.51
N HIS A 16 -42.80 -22.23 -6.48
CA HIS A 16 -42.46 -20.80 -6.56
C HIS A 16 -41.65 -20.35 -5.35
N LEU A 17 -41.95 -20.82 -4.14
CA LEU A 17 -41.20 -20.54 -2.94
C LEU A 17 -39.75 -21.07 -3.04
N HIS A 18 -39.57 -22.31 -3.53
CA HIS A 18 -38.22 -22.88 -3.74
C HIS A 18 -37.45 -22.13 -4.82
N THR A 19 -38.11 -21.72 -5.90
CA THR A 19 -37.49 -20.92 -6.96
C THR A 19 -37.06 -19.54 -6.46
N CYS A 20 -37.87 -18.88 -5.65
CA CYS A 20 -37.55 -17.61 -5.03
C CYS A 20 -36.40 -17.73 -4.00
N LEU A 21 -36.39 -18.81 -3.20
CA LEU A 21 -35.29 -19.10 -2.27
C LEU A 21 -33.96 -19.38 -3.00
N LEU A 22 -34.04 -20.13 -4.11
CA LEU A 22 -32.87 -20.42 -4.96
C LEU A 22 -32.34 -19.15 -5.64
N ALA A 23 -33.24 -18.29 -6.14
CA ALA A 23 -32.89 -17.00 -6.72
C ALA A 23 -32.28 -16.05 -5.68
N LEU A 24 -32.83 -16.02 -4.46
CA LEU A 24 -32.29 -15.25 -3.33
C LEU A 24 -30.91 -15.78 -2.91
N ALA A 25 -30.72 -17.09 -2.86
CA ALA A 25 -29.44 -17.73 -2.58
C ALA A 25 -28.40 -17.43 -3.68
N LEU A 26 -28.80 -17.42 -4.96
CA LEU A 26 -27.93 -17.05 -6.08
C LEU A 26 -27.53 -15.56 -6.04
N ILE A 27 -28.40 -14.66 -5.60
CA ILE A 27 -28.10 -13.23 -5.41
C ILE A 27 -27.13 -13.02 -4.25
N LEU A 28 -27.18 -13.86 -3.21
CA LEU A 28 -26.27 -13.80 -2.06
C LEU A 28 -24.86 -14.33 -2.38
N ILE A 29 -24.67 -15.05 -3.50
CA ILE A 29 -23.38 -15.61 -3.95
C ILE A 29 -22.60 -14.62 -4.84
N THR A 30 -23.14 -13.45 -5.17
CA THR A 30 -22.35 -12.39 -5.82
C THR A 30 -21.31 -11.87 -4.82
N THR A 31 -20.27 -12.66 -4.58
CA THR A 31 -19.08 -12.20 -3.91
C THR A 31 -18.46 -11.12 -4.79
N CYS A 32 -18.47 -9.87 -4.32
CA CYS A 32 -17.71 -8.79 -4.94
C CYS A 32 -16.28 -9.28 -5.13
N CYS A 33 -15.81 -9.34 -6.37
CA CYS A 33 -14.42 -9.61 -6.70
C CYS A 33 -13.60 -8.47 -6.10
N LYS A 34 -13.00 -8.70 -4.93
CA LYS A 34 -12.13 -7.71 -4.27
C LYS A 34 -10.79 -7.76 -4.98
N ALA A 35 -10.49 -6.76 -5.79
CA ALA A 35 -9.13 -6.55 -6.28
C ALA A 35 -8.26 -6.19 -5.06
N GLN A 36 -7.31 -7.05 -4.74
CA GLN A 36 -6.45 -6.88 -3.57
C GLN A 36 -5.29 -5.96 -3.93
N LEU A 37 -5.29 -4.76 -3.39
CA LEU A 37 -4.15 -3.83 -3.44
C LEU A 37 -3.32 -4.06 -2.18
N ASN A 38 -2.14 -4.65 -2.36
CA ASN A 38 -1.18 -4.85 -1.28
C ASN A 38 -0.06 -3.81 -1.41
N PRO A 39 0.04 -2.85 -0.49
CA PRO A 39 1.18 -1.95 -0.45
C PRO A 39 2.45 -2.71 -0.08
N TYR A 40 3.60 -2.07 -0.27
CA TYR A 40 4.84 -2.54 0.35
C TYR A 40 4.70 -2.57 1.88
N GLN A 41 5.14 -3.65 2.50
CA GLN A 41 5.13 -3.77 3.96
C GLN A 41 6.13 -2.77 4.60
N ALA A 42 7.22 -2.48 3.89
CA ALA A 42 8.21 -1.49 4.32
C ALA A 42 7.63 -0.10 4.64
N VAL A 43 6.49 0.27 4.06
CA VAL A 43 5.82 1.57 4.29
C VAL A 43 5.44 1.80 5.75
N TYR A 44 5.17 0.75 6.50
CA TYR A 44 4.68 0.88 7.88
C TYR A 44 5.80 1.19 8.88
N TYR A 45 7.02 0.65 8.67
CA TYR A 45 8.10 0.80 9.64
C TYR A 45 9.42 1.26 9.02
N GLN A 46 9.86 0.71 7.87
CA GLN A 46 11.21 0.94 7.31
C GLN A 46 11.31 2.16 6.42
N ASN A 47 10.29 2.41 5.61
CA ASN A 47 10.30 3.47 4.60
C ASN A 47 8.98 4.26 4.59
N ARG A 48 8.73 5.01 5.66
CA ARG A 48 7.52 5.85 5.78
C ARG A 48 7.46 6.96 4.73
N TYR A 49 8.62 7.44 4.27
CA TYR A 49 8.70 8.44 3.21
C TYR A 49 8.05 7.96 1.89
N MET A 50 8.12 6.68 1.59
CA MET A 50 7.50 6.11 0.40
C MET A 50 6.02 6.50 0.26
N ASN A 51 5.29 6.53 1.36
CA ASN A 51 3.85 6.81 1.39
C ASN A 51 3.51 8.23 1.84
N ASN A 52 4.39 8.87 2.63
CA ASN A 52 4.12 10.16 3.25
C ASN A 52 5.22 11.17 2.94
N PRO A 53 4.96 12.18 2.08
CA PRO A 53 5.96 13.20 1.75
C PRO A 53 6.43 14.01 2.97
N ALA A 54 5.65 14.08 4.07
CA ALA A 54 6.05 14.74 5.30
C ALA A 54 7.21 14.04 6.02
N MET A 55 7.51 12.80 5.65
CA MET A 55 8.64 12.03 6.20
C MET A 55 9.93 12.21 5.39
N GLY A 56 9.91 12.95 4.28
CA GLY A 56 11.09 13.21 3.47
C GLY A 56 12.21 13.90 4.25
N GLY A 57 13.39 13.26 4.34
CA GLY A 57 14.52 13.77 5.10
C GLY A 57 14.29 13.85 6.62
N PHE A 58 13.37 13.04 7.14
CA PHE A 58 13.15 12.95 8.59
C PHE A 58 14.33 12.29 9.31
N ASP A 59 14.89 11.25 8.73
CA ASP A 59 16.11 10.60 9.19
C ASP A 59 17.34 11.42 8.73
N LYS A 60 18.39 11.46 9.58
CA LYS A 60 19.63 12.18 9.26
C LYS A 60 20.30 11.63 8.00
N GLY A 61 21.02 12.52 7.31
CA GLY A 61 21.84 12.18 6.16
C GLY A 61 21.03 11.90 4.90
N LEU A 62 21.59 11.07 4.04
CA LEU A 62 20.96 10.59 2.79
C LEU A 62 20.54 9.14 2.97
N ASN A 63 19.25 8.88 2.88
CA ASN A 63 18.69 7.54 2.94
C ASN A 63 18.15 7.16 1.55
N ILE A 64 18.64 6.04 1.01
CA ILE A 64 18.21 5.50 -0.30
C ILE A 64 17.58 4.15 -0.05
N ASN A 65 16.34 3.97 -0.47
CA ASN A 65 15.64 2.70 -0.37
C ASN A 65 15.37 2.14 -1.77
N LEU A 66 15.69 0.87 -1.95
CA LEU A 66 15.33 0.06 -3.11
C LEU A 66 14.36 -1.00 -2.63
N GLY A 67 13.29 -1.23 -3.38
CA GLY A 67 12.30 -2.26 -3.08
C GLY A 67 11.86 -3.01 -4.32
N TYR A 68 11.64 -4.29 -4.17
CA TYR A 68 11.01 -5.15 -5.16
C TYR A 68 9.94 -6.00 -4.49
N GLN A 69 8.74 -5.99 -5.05
CA GLN A 69 7.63 -6.83 -4.61
C GLN A 69 7.07 -7.59 -5.80
N GLN A 70 6.76 -8.86 -5.61
CA GLN A 70 6.03 -9.67 -6.56
C GLN A 70 4.89 -10.39 -5.88
N GLN A 71 3.68 -10.21 -6.41
CA GLN A 71 2.47 -10.89 -5.96
C GLN A 71 2.16 -12.07 -6.87
N TRP A 72 1.64 -13.17 -6.31
CA TRP A 72 1.09 -14.31 -7.07
C TRP A 72 2.02 -14.85 -8.17
N SER A 73 3.24 -15.21 -7.80
CA SER A 73 4.27 -15.62 -8.75
C SER A 73 3.90 -16.80 -9.67
N SER A 74 2.82 -17.53 -9.36
CA SER A 74 2.29 -18.64 -10.17
C SER A 74 1.50 -18.21 -11.40
N PHE A 75 1.14 -16.92 -11.54
CA PHE A 75 0.33 -16.45 -12.66
C PHE A 75 1.15 -15.70 -13.71
N PRO A 76 0.94 -15.96 -15.01
CA PRO A 76 1.44 -15.10 -16.06
C PRO A 76 0.89 -13.67 -15.91
N GLY A 77 1.76 -12.67 -15.96
CA GLY A 77 1.35 -11.28 -15.75
C GLY A 77 1.08 -10.89 -14.30
N ALA A 78 1.54 -11.69 -13.34
CA ALA A 78 1.45 -11.40 -11.91
C ALA A 78 1.97 -9.98 -11.58
N PRO A 79 1.32 -9.26 -10.64
CA PRO A 79 1.72 -7.92 -10.27
C PRO A 79 3.16 -7.88 -9.75
N LYS A 80 3.91 -6.90 -10.23
CA LYS A 80 5.28 -6.59 -9.80
C LYS A 80 5.38 -5.12 -9.52
N SER A 81 6.10 -4.78 -8.47
CA SER A 81 6.38 -3.40 -8.11
C SER A 81 7.86 -3.21 -7.85
N GLN A 82 8.41 -2.11 -8.35
CA GLN A 82 9.79 -1.70 -8.12
C GLN A 82 9.79 -0.29 -7.53
N LEU A 83 10.60 -0.07 -6.54
CA LEU A 83 10.66 1.16 -5.78
C LEU A 83 12.09 1.66 -5.68
N LEU A 84 12.26 2.95 -5.90
CA LEU A 84 13.43 3.72 -5.47
C LEU A 84 12.95 4.95 -4.71
N THR A 85 13.31 5.11 -3.45
CA THR A 85 13.21 6.40 -2.77
C THR A 85 14.59 6.88 -2.35
N ALA A 86 14.79 8.20 -2.41
CA ALA A 86 15.95 8.87 -1.87
C ALA A 86 15.49 10.08 -1.09
N GLU A 87 15.88 10.18 0.16
CA GLU A 87 15.52 11.29 1.03
C GLU A 87 16.76 11.87 1.72
N TYR A 88 16.80 13.19 1.82
CA TYR A 88 17.94 13.91 2.38
C TYR A 88 17.48 14.99 3.36
N GLN A 89 18.05 14.96 4.56
CA GLN A 89 17.87 16.02 5.54
C GLN A 89 18.77 17.22 5.15
N ALA A 90 18.18 18.21 4.48
CA ALA A 90 18.92 19.39 4.03
C ALA A 90 19.28 20.32 5.18
N THR A 91 18.41 20.43 6.20
CA THR A 91 18.63 21.11 7.48
C THR A 91 17.87 20.40 8.58
N ASP A 92 18.02 20.81 9.84
CA ASP A 92 17.25 20.24 10.97
C ASP A 92 15.72 20.35 10.81
N LYS A 93 15.27 21.27 9.94
CA LYS A 93 13.85 21.55 9.72
C LYS A 93 13.37 21.26 8.31
N VAL A 94 14.28 20.99 7.37
CA VAL A 94 13.92 20.85 5.95
C VAL A 94 14.48 19.54 5.42
N GLY A 95 13.60 18.77 4.83
CA GLY A 95 13.92 17.58 4.08
C GLY A 95 13.47 17.69 2.63
N VAL A 96 14.17 16.99 1.76
CA VAL A 96 13.83 16.83 0.35
C VAL A 96 13.88 15.36 -0.01
N GLY A 97 13.10 14.95 -0.99
CA GLY A 97 13.08 13.56 -1.38
C GLY A 97 12.66 13.33 -2.84
N LEU A 98 13.02 12.17 -3.35
CA LEU A 98 12.64 11.63 -4.64
C LEU A 98 12.00 10.26 -4.43
N ASN A 99 10.86 10.03 -5.06
CA ASN A 99 10.18 8.73 -5.04
C ASN A 99 9.88 8.31 -6.47
N ILE A 100 10.37 7.14 -6.85
CA ILE A 100 10.13 6.51 -8.15
C ILE A 100 9.49 5.15 -7.87
N ASN A 101 8.30 4.95 -8.40
CA ASN A 101 7.54 3.71 -8.26
C ASN A 101 7.12 3.21 -9.63
N ASP A 102 7.45 1.97 -9.97
CA ASP A 102 7.08 1.31 -11.21
C ASP A 102 6.29 0.05 -10.91
N ASN A 103 5.00 0.09 -11.22
CA ASN A 103 4.05 -0.98 -10.99
C ASN A 103 3.62 -1.60 -12.30
N GLN A 104 3.68 -2.92 -12.39
CA GLN A 104 3.18 -3.67 -13.53
C GLN A 104 2.13 -4.68 -13.05
N SER A 105 0.97 -4.73 -13.71
CA SER A 105 -0.09 -5.70 -13.45
C SER A 105 -0.71 -6.14 -14.77
N GLY A 106 -0.48 -7.40 -15.15
CA GLY A 106 -0.86 -7.88 -16.46
C GLY A 106 -0.20 -7.07 -17.57
N ILE A 107 -1.04 -6.49 -18.44
CA ILE A 107 -0.59 -5.63 -19.55
C ILE A 107 -0.38 -4.16 -19.12
N PHE A 108 -0.85 -3.75 -17.95
CA PHE A 108 -0.74 -2.37 -17.47
C PHE A 108 0.60 -2.16 -16.76
N ARG A 109 1.26 -1.06 -17.09
CA ARG A 109 2.45 -0.55 -16.40
C ARG A 109 2.23 0.90 -16.04
N GLN A 110 2.52 1.25 -14.80
CA GLN A 110 2.40 2.60 -14.27
C GLN A 110 3.72 2.99 -13.61
N THR A 111 4.34 4.05 -14.12
CA THR A 111 5.56 4.61 -13.54
C THR A 111 5.24 5.98 -12.97
N ARG A 112 5.47 6.15 -11.68
CA ARG A 112 5.27 7.41 -10.95
C ARG A 112 6.60 7.95 -10.45
N VAL A 113 6.88 9.21 -10.72
CA VAL A 113 8.08 9.93 -10.27
C VAL A 113 7.65 11.20 -9.57
N THR A 114 7.97 11.35 -8.29
CA THR A 114 7.64 12.55 -7.51
C THR A 114 8.85 13.08 -6.76
N GLY A 115 9.00 14.40 -6.75
CA GLY A 115 9.89 15.14 -5.87
C GLY A 115 9.11 15.69 -4.68
N SER A 116 9.67 15.65 -3.48
CA SER A 116 9.03 16.09 -2.24
C SER A 116 9.83 17.13 -1.51
N TYR A 117 9.10 18.02 -0.85
CA TYR A 117 9.61 18.96 0.12
C TYR A 117 8.91 18.73 1.44
N ALA A 118 9.68 18.59 2.52
CA ALA A 118 9.16 18.42 3.87
C ALA A 118 9.67 19.52 4.80
N TYR A 119 8.80 19.95 5.72
CA TYR A 119 9.15 20.88 6.78
C TYR A 119 8.85 20.27 8.14
N HIS A 120 9.88 20.13 8.96
CA HIS A 120 9.84 19.54 10.29
C HIS A 120 9.83 20.61 11.35
N LEU A 121 8.66 20.95 11.86
CA LEU A 121 8.47 21.99 12.89
C LEU A 121 8.64 21.37 14.29
N PRO A 122 9.69 21.75 15.05
CA PRO A 122 9.76 21.36 16.45
C PRO A 122 8.60 21.96 17.24
N VAL A 123 7.89 21.13 18.02
CA VAL A 123 6.75 21.55 18.86
C VAL A 123 6.92 20.98 20.26
N GLY A 124 6.80 21.83 21.28
CA GLY A 124 6.89 21.41 22.67
C GLY A 124 8.28 20.94 23.13
N GLY A 125 8.34 19.74 23.72
CA GLY A 125 9.54 19.19 24.35
C GLY A 125 10.56 18.60 23.35
N GLN A 126 11.59 17.93 23.90
CA GLN A 126 12.64 17.29 23.09
C GLN A 126 12.04 16.22 22.14
N ASN A 127 12.48 16.24 20.89
CA ASN A 127 12.13 15.27 19.84
C ASN A 127 10.64 15.21 19.43
N GLN A 128 9.87 16.27 19.74
CA GLN A 128 8.51 16.39 19.22
C GLN A 128 8.52 17.27 17.97
N LYS A 129 7.99 16.75 16.86
CA LYS A 129 7.90 17.47 15.59
C LYS A 129 6.54 17.30 14.97
N LEU A 130 6.02 18.39 14.41
CA LEU A 130 4.93 18.38 13.46
C LEU A 130 5.52 18.50 12.07
N ASN A 131 5.30 17.51 11.21
CA ASN A 131 5.90 17.44 9.91
C ASN A 131 4.85 17.69 8.83
N PHE A 132 5.20 18.52 7.86
CA PHE A 132 4.37 18.86 6.70
C PHE A 132 5.14 18.47 5.44
N GLY A 133 4.47 17.85 4.50
CA GLY A 133 5.10 17.45 3.24
C GLY A 133 4.19 17.67 2.04
N LEU A 134 4.79 18.10 0.96
CA LEU A 134 4.15 18.21 -0.34
C LEU A 134 5.02 17.52 -1.38
N SER A 135 4.42 16.71 -2.22
CA SER A 135 5.09 16.15 -3.40
C SER A 135 4.45 16.66 -4.69
N LEU A 136 5.26 16.69 -5.74
CA LEU A 136 4.81 16.98 -7.10
C LEU A 136 5.59 16.11 -8.07
N GLY A 137 4.90 15.61 -9.10
CA GLY A 137 5.54 14.76 -10.09
C GLY A 137 4.63 14.37 -11.23
N ILE A 138 5.02 13.29 -11.88
CA ILE A 138 4.33 12.74 -13.05
C ILE A 138 3.97 11.29 -12.81
N ASN A 139 2.83 10.89 -13.35
CA ASN A 139 2.33 9.52 -13.39
C ASN A 139 2.09 9.14 -14.86
N ASP A 140 2.87 8.19 -15.38
CA ASP A 140 2.78 7.68 -16.73
C ASP A 140 2.24 6.26 -16.75
N SER A 141 1.14 6.04 -17.47
CA SER A 141 0.49 4.73 -17.58
C SER A 141 0.56 4.25 -19.02
N ARG A 142 1.07 3.03 -19.22
CA ARG A 142 1.29 2.41 -20.52
C ARG A 142 0.77 0.99 -20.55
N LEU A 143 0.44 0.52 -21.75
CA LEU A 143 0.25 -0.89 -22.03
C LEU A 143 1.59 -1.50 -22.45
N ASN A 144 1.98 -2.59 -21.82
CA ASN A 144 3.19 -3.34 -22.18
C ASN A 144 2.90 -4.19 -23.42
N TYR A 145 3.40 -3.78 -24.57
CA TYR A 145 3.21 -4.49 -25.84
C TYR A 145 3.66 -5.96 -25.79
N ASN A 146 4.72 -6.27 -25.03
CA ASN A 146 5.23 -7.64 -24.92
C ASN A 146 4.32 -8.57 -24.11
N ALA A 147 3.39 -8.01 -23.35
CA ALA A 147 2.43 -8.76 -22.53
C ALA A 147 1.04 -8.88 -23.20
N ILE A 148 0.84 -8.23 -24.35
CA ILE A 148 -0.42 -8.27 -25.09
C ILE A 148 -0.43 -9.50 -25.98
N ASN A 149 -1.41 -10.39 -25.72
CA ASN A 149 -1.67 -11.54 -26.57
C ASN A 149 -2.87 -11.23 -27.49
N GLY A 150 -2.63 -10.51 -28.60
CA GLY A 150 -3.67 -10.04 -29.50
C GLY A 150 -3.12 -9.16 -30.64
N ASP A 151 -4.01 -8.46 -31.34
CA ASP A 151 -3.64 -7.58 -32.43
C ASP A 151 -3.07 -6.25 -31.91
N LEU A 152 -1.76 -6.08 -32.05
CA LEU A 152 -1.05 -4.86 -31.66
C LEU A 152 -1.39 -3.64 -32.53
N SER A 153 -2.05 -3.84 -33.67
CA SER A 153 -2.50 -2.75 -34.54
C SER A 153 -3.81 -2.11 -34.08
N ASP A 154 -4.44 -2.63 -33.00
CA ASP A 154 -5.66 -2.03 -32.45
C ASP A 154 -5.43 -0.56 -32.09
N ILE A 155 -6.23 0.30 -32.70
CA ILE A 155 -6.16 1.75 -32.53
C ILE A 155 -6.31 2.18 -31.05
N LYS A 156 -7.05 1.42 -30.22
CA LYS A 156 -7.23 1.71 -28.81
C LYS A 156 -5.95 1.49 -28.01
N ILE A 157 -5.17 0.47 -28.34
CA ILE A 157 -3.87 0.21 -27.73
C ILE A 157 -2.90 1.36 -28.02
N GLN A 158 -2.88 1.79 -29.29
CA GLN A 158 -2.03 2.90 -29.73
C GLN A 158 -2.46 4.22 -29.06
N GLN A 159 -3.75 4.52 -29.04
CA GLN A 159 -4.31 5.72 -28.38
C GLN A 159 -4.00 5.74 -26.87
N TYR A 160 -4.07 4.58 -26.19
CA TYR A 160 -3.72 4.49 -24.79
C TYR A 160 -2.25 4.86 -24.55
N ASN A 161 -1.34 4.32 -25.34
CA ASN A 161 0.09 4.56 -25.22
C ASN A 161 0.54 5.95 -25.69
N GLN A 162 -0.28 6.65 -26.46
CA GLN A 162 -0.03 8.05 -26.88
C GLN A 162 -0.50 9.08 -25.86
N GLN A 163 -1.20 8.66 -24.79
CA GLN A 163 -1.65 9.59 -23.75
C GLN A 163 -0.43 10.23 -23.04
N LYS A 164 -0.55 11.53 -22.75
CA LYS A 164 0.49 12.26 -22.01
C LYS A 164 0.54 11.82 -20.55
N PRO A 165 1.71 11.79 -19.90
CA PRO A 165 1.80 11.61 -18.45
C PRO A 165 0.91 12.61 -17.70
N ASN A 166 0.31 12.17 -16.60
CA ASN A 166 -0.50 13.02 -15.74
C ASN A 166 0.40 13.66 -14.66
N VAL A 167 0.21 14.96 -14.43
CA VAL A 167 0.86 15.66 -13.32
C VAL A 167 0.02 15.41 -12.06
N ASP A 168 0.64 14.95 -11.00
CA ASP A 168 -0.02 14.70 -9.73
C ASP A 168 0.92 14.99 -8.55
N GLY A 169 0.39 14.98 -7.34
CA GLY A 169 1.14 15.24 -6.13
C GLY A 169 0.42 14.70 -4.90
N ASP A 170 1.09 14.75 -3.76
CA ASP A 170 0.56 14.27 -2.47
C ASP A 170 0.74 15.35 -1.41
N LEU A 171 -0.17 15.37 -0.45
CA LEU A 171 -0.07 16.14 0.77
C LEU A 171 0.06 15.20 1.95
N GLY A 172 1.09 15.39 2.78
CA GLY A 172 1.33 14.62 3.97
C GLY A 172 1.42 15.47 5.22
N LEU A 173 0.95 14.92 6.32
CA LEU A 173 1.10 15.44 7.67
C LEU A 173 1.59 14.32 8.58
N SER A 174 2.44 14.61 9.55
CA SER A 174 2.69 13.68 10.64
C SER A 174 3.09 14.41 11.91
N TYR A 175 2.76 13.79 13.04
CA TYR A 175 3.29 14.13 14.34
C TYR A 175 4.21 13.01 14.81
N THR A 176 5.40 13.37 15.24
CA THR A 176 6.41 12.42 15.70
C THR A 176 6.94 12.83 17.07
N SER A 177 7.14 11.86 17.93
CA SER A 177 7.84 12.01 19.21
C SER A 177 8.79 10.84 19.41
N ASN A 178 9.44 10.71 20.60
CA ASN A 178 10.25 9.54 20.92
C ASN A 178 9.49 8.22 20.82
N SER A 179 8.21 8.23 21.13
CA SER A 179 7.39 7.02 21.22
C SER A 179 6.18 7.04 20.29
N LEU A 180 5.51 8.18 20.16
CA LEU A 180 4.27 8.29 19.39
C LEU A 180 4.55 8.78 17.96
N PHE A 181 3.96 8.10 17.00
CA PHE A 181 3.92 8.47 15.61
C PHE A 181 2.46 8.48 15.13
N ILE A 182 2.04 9.58 14.50
CA ILE A 182 0.71 9.72 13.88
C ILE A 182 0.92 10.33 12.51
N GLU A 183 0.25 9.82 11.50
CA GLU A 183 0.32 10.39 10.15
C GLU A 183 -1.02 10.39 9.43
N GLY A 184 -1.14 11.30 8.46
CA GLY A 184 -2.22 11.36 7.50
C GLY A 184 -1.70 11.83 6.15
N VAL A 185 -2.18 11.20 5.08
CA VAL A 185 -1.74 11.47 3.71
C VAL A 185 -2.95 11.56 2.78
N LEU A 186 -2.94 12.56 1.93
CA LEU A 186 -3.83 12.70 0.77
C LEU A 186 -2.99 12.48 -0.50
N PRO A 187 -2.92 11.25 -1.01
CA PRO A 187 -2.17 10.96 -2.22
C PRO A 187 -2.97 11.35 -3.47
N ASN A 188 -2.27 11.51 -4.58
CA ASN A 188 -2.87 11.70 -5.91
C ASN A 188 -3.88 12.87 -5.93
N LEU A 189 -3.48 14.04 -5.44
CA LEU A 189 -4.35 15.22 -5.26
C LEU A 189 -5.08 15.65 -6.52
N ASN A 190 -4.37 15.62 -7.67
CA ASN A 190 -4.98 16.03 -8.95
C ASN A 190 -6.05 15.03 -9.40
N THR A 191 -5.79 13.74 -9.23
CA THR A 191 -6.73 12.67 -9.59
C THR A 191 -7.90 12.59 -8.62
N ASN A 192 -7.64 12.69 -7.31
CA ASN A 192 -8.65 12.44 -6.28
C ASN A 192 -9.49 13.67 -5.94
N ILE A 193 -8.88 14.86 -5.86
CA ILE A 193 -9.58 16.09 -5.47
C ILE A 193 -10.12 16.82 -6.71
N PHE A 194 -9.29 16.97 -7.76
CA PHE A 194 -9.67 17.75 -8.94
C PHE A 194 -10.30 16.90 -10.05
N ASN A 195 -10.37 15.58 -9.86
CA ASN A 195 -10.98 14.61 -10.78
C ASN A 195 -10.45 14.69 -12.21
N ARG A 196 -9.18 15.06 -12.39
CA ARG A 196 -8.53 15.29 -13.68
C ARG A 196 -7.73 14.10 -14.22
N GLY A 197 -7.77 12.95 -13.53
CA GLY A 197 -7.01 11.74 -13.89
C GLY A 197 -7.45 11.02 -15.16
N GLY A 198 -8.57 11.43 -15.78
CA GLY A 198 -9.12 10.77 -16.96
C GLY A 198 -9.68 9.36 -16.65
N GLN A 199 -10.00 8.59 -17.72
CA GLN A 199 -10.53 7.21 -17.61
C GLN A 199 -9.40 6.17 -17.56
N ARG A 200 -8.27 6.46 -16.90
CA ARG A 200 -7.18 5.50 -16.80
C ARG A 200 -7.45 4.53 -15.66
N PRO A 201 -7.21 3.22 -15.84
CA PRO A 201 -7.13 2.32 -14.69
C PRO A 201 -5.95 2.77 -13.84
N ASP A 202 -6.24 3.16 -12.61
CA ASP A 202 -5.24 3.51 -11.62
C ASP A 202 -4.91 2.25 -10.83
N ILE A 203 -3.62 1.90 -10.75
CA ILE A 203 -3.15 0.74 -9.98
C ILE A 203 -3.15 1.10 -8.49
N ASP A 204 -2.80 2.35 -8.14
CA ASP A 204 -2.91 2.87 -6.78
C ASP A 204 -4.17 3.74 -6.66
N ARG A 205 -5.18 3.22 -5.99
CA ARG A 205 -6.47 3.87 -5.79
C ARG A 205 -6.67 4.43 -4.40
N THR A 206 -5.61 4.56 -3.64
CA THR A 206 -5.66 5.15 -2.30
C THR A 206 -6.04 6.63 -2.40
N VAL A 207 -7.09 7.01 -1.68
CA VAL A 207 -7.61 8.39 -1.60
C VAL A 207 -7.14 9.07 -0.33
N PHE A 208 -7.07 8.29 0.75
CA PHE A 208 -6.64 8.74 2.05
C PHE A 208 -5.92 7.60 2.78
N PHE A 209 -4.85 7.95 3.48
CA PHE A 209 -4.12 7.04 4.37
C PHE A 209 -3.92 7.72 5.72
N ALA A 210 -4.12 6.98 6.80
CA ALA A 210 -3.76 7.42 8.15
C ALA A 210 -3.17 6.27 8.93
N ALA A 211 -2.21 6.55 9.80
CA ALA A 211 -1.64 5.55 10.68
C ALA A 211 -1.26 6.15 12.03
N VAL A 212 -1.27 5.28 13.04
CA VAL A 212 -0.76 5.59 14.39
C VAL A 212 0.05 4.42 14.88
N SER A 213 1.22 4.69 15.45
CA SER A 213 2.02 3.70 16.16
C SER A 213 2.58 4.26 17.46
N TYR A 214 2.87 3.37 18.40
CA TYR A 214 3.48 3.73 19.66
C TYR A 214 4.60 2.76 20.02
N LYS A 215 5.81 3.28 20.20
CA LYS A 215 6.99 2.49 20.53
C LYS A 215 7.16 2.37 22.04
N PHE A 216 7.13 1.15 22.53
CA PHE A 216 7.43 0.78 23.92
C PHE A 216 8.88 0.27 24.02
N ASN A 217 9.69 0.88 24.88
CA ASN A 217 11.03 0.38 25.22
C ASN A 217 10.90 -0.48 26.49
N LEU A 218 11.17 -1.78 26.40
CA LEU A 218 10.88 -2.74 27.47
C LEU A 218 12.03 -2.92 28.47
N ASN A 219 13.27 -2.56 28.11
CA ASN A 219 14.45 -2.72 28.97
C ASN A 219 15.04 -1.37 29.44
N GLY A 220 14.17 -0.37 29.71
CA GLY A 220 14.59 0.93 30.24
C GLY A 220 15.58 1.66 29.33
N GLU A 221 16.64 2.21 29.92
CA GLU A 221 17.63 3.03 29.19
C GLU A 221 18.49 2.24 28.20
N THR A 222 18.66 0.94 28.37
CA THR A 222 19.47 0.11 27.45
C THR A 222 18.85 -0.05 26.07
N GLY A 223 17.50 0.06 25.97
CA GLY A 223 16.79 -0.01 24.70
C GLY A 223 17.02 -1.31 23.90
N ALA A 224 17.51 -2.37 24.56
CA ALA A 224 17.85 -3.64 23.91
C ALA A 224 16.67 -4.27 23.17
N PHE A 225 15.46 -4.06 23.69
CA PHE A 225 14.23 -4.57 23.09
C PHE A 225 13.16 -3.48 23.02
N SER A 226 12.54 -3.32 21.87
CA SER A 226 11.37 -2.46 21.72
C SER A 226 10.25 -3.16 20.96
N PHE A 227 9.03 -2.71 21.22
CA PHE A 227 7.78 -3.22 20.68
C PHE A 227 6.95 -2.04 20.18
N GLU A 228 6.58 -2.05 18.93
CA GLU A 228 5.84 -0.96 18.28
C GLU A 228 4.56 -1.49 17.62
N PRO A 229 3.40 -1.48 18.32
CA PRO A 229 2.10 -1.71 17.70
C PRO A 229 1.74 -0.55 16.77
N LEU A 230 1.02 -0.88 15.69
CA LEU A 230 0.55 0.05 14.67
C LEU A 230 -0.89 -0.27 14.29
N ALA A 231 -1.67 0.78 14.05
CA ALA A 231 -2.96 0.70 13.38
C ALA A 231 -2.97 1.69 12.22
N ALA A 232 -3.49 1.27 11.07
CA ALA A 232 -3.60 2.12 9.89
C ALA A 232 -4.95 1.94 9.19
N PHE A 233 -5.33 2.96 8.44
CA PHE A 233 -6.54 3.00 7.64
C PHE A 233 -6.22 3.52 6.25
N ARG A 234 -6.78 2.86 5.23
CA ARG A 234 -6.69 3.26 3.83
C ARG A 234 -8.07 3.31 3.19
N GLU A 235 -8.45 4.49 2.72
CA GLU A 235 -9.62 4.65 1.86
C GLU A 235 -9.24 4.35 0.42
N ILE A 236 -9.95 3.41 -0.23
CA ILE A 236 -9.65 2.95 -1.57
C ILE A 236 -10.80 3.31 -2.52
N LYS A 237 -10.52 4.13 -3.51
CA LYS A 237 -11.53 4.58 -4.49
C LYS A 237 -12.16 3.41 -5.25
N GLY A 238 -13.47 3.21 -5.04
CA GLY A 238 -14.24 2.18 -5.73
C GLY A 238 -14.09 0.77 -5.16
N PHE A 239 -13.46 0.61 -4.00
CA PHE A 239 -13.30 -0.65 -3.28
C PHE A 239 -13.65 -0.49 -1.80
N THR A 240 -13.60 -1.60 -1.06
CA THR A 240 -13.74 -1.58 0.40
C THR A 240 -12.48 -0.98 1.03
N ASP A 241 -12.67 -0.12 2.02
CA ASP A 241 -11.58 0.45 2.81
C ASP A 241 -10.83 -0.64 3.56
N ILE A 242 -9.55 -0.41 3.80
CA ILE A 242 -8.66 -1.39 4.41
C ILE A 242 -8.20 -0.85 5.76
N PHE A 243 -8.36 -1.68 6.79
CA PHE A 243 -7.78 -1.48 8.10
C PHE A 243 -6.59 -2.42 8.26
N ASP A 244 -5.48 -1.87 8.71
CA ASP A 244 -4.26 -2.62 8.97
C ASP A 244 -3.95 -2.55 10.47
N ALA A 245 -3.53 -3.68 11.03
CA ALA A 245 -3.04 -3.76 12.40
C ALA A 245 -1.74 -4.54 12.43
N GLY A 246 -0.70 -3.97 13.00
CA GLY A 246 0.62 -4.57 12.97
C GLY A 246 1.41 -4.40 14.24
N VAL A 247 2.52 -5.11 14.31
CA VAL A 247 3.48 -4.98 15.37
C VAL A 247 4.90 -5.20 14.83
N ASN A 248 5.82 -4.37 15.29
CA ASN A 248 7.26 -4.52 15.06
C ASN A 248 7.97 -4.80 16.40
N PHE A 249 8.71 -5.90 16.47
CA PHE A 249 9.59 -6.25 17.57
C PHE A 249 11.02 -5.97 17.14
N LYS A 250 11.68 -5.03 17.78
CA LYS A 250 13.05 -4.66 17.49
C LYS A 250 14.00 -5.19 18.57
N LEU A 251 14.94 -6.01 18.14
CA LEU A 251 16.00 -6.61 18.93
C LEU A 251 17.29 -5.86 18.62
N ASN A 252 17.54 -4.74 19.30
CA ASN A 252 18.65 -3.83 18.96
C ASN A 252 20.01 -4.49 19.09
N ASP A 253 20.23 -5.34 20.10
CA ASP A 253 21.50 -6.05 20.33
C ASP A 253 21.85 -7.01 19.18
N TYR A 254 20.84 -7.50 18.48
CA TYR A 254 20.98 -8.42 17.34
C TYR A 254 20.84 -7.72 15.99
N HIS A 255 20.56 -6.42 15.97
CA HIS A 255 20.25 -5.67 14.74
C HIS A 255 19.13 -6.33 13.91
N LEU A 256 18.13 -6.85 14.59
CA LEU A 256 17.05 -7.64 14.01
C LEU A 256 15.69 -7.06 14.39
N ASP A 257 14.83 -6.82 13.38
CA ASP A 257 13.43 -6.50 13.59
C ASP A 257 12.57 -7.64 13.06
N LEU A 258 11.53 -8.02 13.81
CA LEU A 258 10.51 -8.98 13.42
C LEU A 258 9.18 -8.26 13.37
N GLN A 259 8.49 -8.34 12.24
CA GLN A 259 7.24 -7.62 12.04
C GLN A 259 6.13 -8.53 11.53
N THR A 260 4.93 -8.22 11.93
CA THR A 260 3.72 -8.83 11.39
C THR A 260 2.63 -7.79 11.24
N ILE A 261 1.86 -7.90 10.16
CA ILE A 261 0.76 -6.99 9.86
C ILE A 261 -0.42 -7.83 9.38
N TYR A 262 -1.58 -7.56 9.93
CA TYR A 262 -2.86 -8.04 9.44
C TYR A 262 -3.53 -6.94 8.62
N HIS A 263 -4.04 -7.29 7.46
CA HIS A 263 -4.82 -6.44 6.59
C HIS A 263 -6.26 -6.96 6.51
N SER A 264 -7.25 -6.10 6.70
CA SER A 264 -8.68 -6.48 6.71
C SER A 264 -9.20 -7.01 5.36
N ASN A 265 -8.39 -7.00 4.32
CA ASN A 265 -8.64 -7.63 3.03
C ASN A 265 -8.14 -9.09 2.95
N ASP A 266 -8.21 -9.82 4.07
CA ASP A 266 -7.84 -11.23 4.21
C ASP A 266 -6.37 -11.52 3.88
N ASN A 267 -5.46 -10.77 4.48
CA ASN A 267 -4.03 -10.88 4.23
C ASN A 267 -3.22 -10.71 5.51
N PHE A 268 -2.19 -11.55 5.67
CA PHE A 268 -1.21 -11.49 6.75
C PHE A 268 0.19 -11.29 6.18
N GLY A 269 0.89 -10.26 6.63
CA GLY A 269 2.28 -10.01 6.33
C GLY A 269 3.21 -10.39 7.48
N PHE A 270 4.34 -11.03 7.15
CA PHE A 270 5.43 -11.32 8.06
C PHE A 270 6.71 -10.76 7.47
N GLY A 271 7.52 -10.11 8.30
CA GLY A 271 8.76 -9.50 7.86
C GLY A 271 9.91 -9.72 8.83
N VAL A 272 11.10 -9.77 8.26
CA VAL A 272 12.37 -9.80 8.97
C VAL A 272 13.27 -8.72 8.41
N VAL A 273 13.82 -7.87 9.29
CA VAL A 273 14.72 -6.78 8.90
C VAL A 273 16.05 -6.93 9.63
N PHE A 274 17.13 -6.93 8.87
CA PHE A 274 18.49 -6.81 9.39
C PHE A 274 18.91 -5.35 9.30
N ASP A 275 18.94 -4.65 10.45
CA ASP A 275 19.17 -3.21 10.54
C ASP A 275 20.57 -2.90 11.08
N GLN A 276 21.49 -2.61 10.17
CA GLN A 276 22.86 -2.21 10.47
C GLN A 276 23.00 -0.66 10.44
N SER A 277 24.13 -0.16 10.95
CA SER A 277 24.40 1.27 11.04
C SER A 277 24.28 2.00 9.68
N ASN A 278 24.80 1.37 8.61
CA ASN A 278 24.91 1.99 7.28
C ASN A 278 23.92 1.43 6.26
N TYR A 279 23.25 0.31 6.55
CA TYR A 279 22.26 -0.30 5.68
C TYR A 279 21.24 -1.11 6.48
N ALA A 280 20.08 -1.35 5.88
CA ALA A 280 19.12 -2.35 6.36
C ALA A 280 18.62 -3.16 5.17
N ILE A 281 18.36 -4.45 5.41
CA ILE A 281 17.76 -5.36 4.42
C ILE A 281 16.50 -5.91 5.04
N ASN A 282 15.38 -5.82 4.32
CA ASN A 282 14.11 -6.41 4.72
C ASN A 282 13.69 -7.52 3.75
N PHE A 283 13.09 -8.56 4.31
CA PHE A 283 12.41 -9.63 3.60
C PHE A 283 11.02 -9.77 4.18
N ASP A 284 10.00 -9.61 3.36
CA ASP A 284 8.61 -9.68 3.78
C ASP A 284 7.85 -10.69 2.92
N TYR A 285 6.92 -11.40 3.54
CA TYR A 285 6.06 -12.35 2.88
C TYR A 285 4.62 -12.17 3.33
N ASN A 286 3.73 -12.01 2.38
CA ASN A 286 2.30 -11.84 2.62
C ASN A 286 1.55 -13.12 2.24
N VAL A 287 0.76 -13.64 3.18
CA VAL A 287 -0.10 -14.81 3.02
C VAL A 287 -1.54 -14.34 2.89
N TYR A 288 -2.20 -14.77 1.85
CA TYR A 288 -3.64 -14.54 1.67
C TYR A 288 -4.43 -15.62 2.39
N THR A 289 -5.45 -15.23 3.17
CA THR A 289 -6.28 -16.15 3.96
C THR A 289 -7.70 -16.31 3.41
N GLY A 290 -8.09 -15.48 2.43
CA GLY A 290 -9.40 -15.51 1.79
C GLY A 290 -9.54 -16.56 0.69
N GLN A 291 -10.60 -16.47 -0.11
CA GLN A 291 -10.92 -17.43 -1.19
C GLN A 291 -9.84 -17.55 -2.29
N ILE A 292 -8.96 -16.56 -2.39
CA ILE A 292 -7.84 -16.54 -3.36
C ILE A 292 -6.71 -17.49 -2.97
N THR A 293 -6.63 -17.95 -1.72
CA THR A 293 -5.55 -18.82 -1.20
C THR A 293 -5.31 -20.06 -2.06
N SER A 294 -6.38 -20.63 -2.64
CA SER A 294 -6.27 -21.82 -3.50
C SER A 294 -5.59 -21.55 -4.85
N TYR A 295 -5.41 -20.29 -5.22
CA TYR A 295 -4.91 -19.88 -6.53
C TYR A 295 -3.63 -19.03 -6.46
N THR A 296 -3.16 -18.65 -5.27
CA THR A 296 -2.03 -17.72 -5.11
C THR A 296 -0.98 -18.26 -4.16
N ASN A 297 0.28 -17.97 -4.44
CA ASN A 297 1.43 -18.32 -3.59
C ASN A 297 1.79 -17.17 -2.63
N GLY A 298 0.89 -16.23 -2.36
CA GLY A 298 1.19 -15.06 -1.56
C GLY A 298 1.95 -13.98 -2.35
N ALA A 299 2.60 -13.08 -1.64
CA ALA A 299 3.47 -12.05 -2.19
C ALA A 299 4.77 -11.98 -1.40
N PHE A 300 5.88 -11.80 -2.08
CA PHE A 300 7.15 -11.55 -1.42
C PHE A 300 7.67 -10.15 -1.72
N GLU A 301 8.38 -9.59 -0.77
CA GLU A 301 9.03 -8.30 -0.87
C GLU A 301 10.46 -8.41 -0.38
N ILE A 302 11.37 -7.74 -1.07
CA ILE A 302 12.74 -7.54 -0.64
C ILE A 302 13.08 -6.06 -0.75
N GLY A 303 13.72 -5.51 0.28
CA GLY A 303 14.14 -4.13 0.31
C GLY A 303 15.57 -3.98 0.81
N LEU A 304 16.21 -2.91 0.34
CA LEU A 304 17.53 -2.47 0.79
C LEU A 304 17.46 -0.98 1.09
N LYS A 305 17.77 -0.59 2.33
CA LYS A 305 17.96 0.81 2.76
C LYS A 305 19.45 1.07 2.93
N LEU A 306 19.99 2.07 2.26
CA LEU A 306 21.32 2.60 2.45
C LEU A 306 21.25 3.89 3.25
N LYS A 307 22.03 4.00 4.32
CA LYS A 307 22.07 5.14 5.24
C LYS A 307 23.45 5.81 5.09
N LEU A 308 23.50 6.94 4.39
CA LEU A 308 24.72 7.64 4.03
C LEU A 308 24.78 8.99 4.76
N PHE A 309 25.97 9.41 5.16
CA PHE A 309 26.21 10.70 5.83
C PHE A 309 25.43 10.88 7.16
N ASN A 310 25.19 9.82 7.90
CA ASN A 310 24.43 9.80 9.16
C ASN A 310 25.25 10.26 10.39
N LYS A 311 26.39 10.98 10.18
CA LYS A 311 27.26 11.43 11.26
C LYS A 311 26.73 12.64 12.00
#